data_59106f03946f92237b93ef696472ca7c
#
_entry.id   59106f03946f92237b93ef696472ca7c
#
_cell.length_a   1.000
_cell.length_b   1.000
_cell.length_c   1.000
_cell.angle_alpha   90.00
_cell.angle_beta   90.00
_cell.angle_gamma   90.00
#
_symmetry.space_group_name_H-M   'P 1'
#
loop_
_entity.id
_entity.type
_entity.pdbx_description
1 polymer ?
#
loop_
_entity_poly.entity_id
_entity_poly.type
_entity_poly.pdbx_seq_one_letter_code
_entity_poly.pdbx_strand_id
1 'polypeptide(L)'
;MLTRHRSAGALRRSVRGLPVALLGATLLGACAQPTPRQTMTPAPSPAASAELQALIRAVSDDAQRVSGVDASRIRVLEAAAVTWSDGSLGCPAPGRLYTQALVPGYRVRLDAGGRSLIYHAIARGNWVLCPAERARQPVGEGRA
;
A
#
# COMPACT_ATOMS: atom_id res chain seq x y z
N MET A 1 51.95 5.41 -4.72
CA MET A 1 52.36 4.01 -4.68
C MET A 1 51.31 3.17 -5.39
N LEU A 2 51.75 2.57 -6.49
CA LEU A 2 51.00 1.66 -7.34
C LEU A 2 50.79 0.32 -6.68
N THR A 3 49.66 -0.34 -6.88
CA THR A 3 49.69 -1.78 -7.18
C THR A 3 48.44 -2.18 -8.00
N ARG A 4 48.67 -2.51 -9.23
CA ARG A 4 47.82 -3.24 -10.14
C ARG A 4 47.92 -4.73 -9.83
N HIS A 5 46.81 -5.46 -9.85
CA HIS A 5 46.85 -6.89 -10.17
C HIS A 5 45.88 -7.23 -11.28
N ARG A 6 46.49 -7.60 -12.43
CA ARG A 6 45.92 -8.37 -13.55
C ARG A 6 46.08 -9.85 -13.23
N SER A 7 45.11 -10.68 -13.64
CA SER A 7 45.25 -12.06 -14.13
C SER A 7 43.95 -12.46 -14.76
N ALA A 8 43.83 -12.63 -15.94
CA ALA A 8 44.02 -13.51 -17.07
C ALA A 8 43.90 -15.01 -16.71
N GLY A 9 42.93 -15.69 -17.36
CA GLY A 9 42.82 -17.15 -17.31
C GLY A 9 41.67 -17.63 -18.20
N ALA A 10 41.98 -17.78 -19.50
CA ALA A 10 41.16 -18.50 -20.45
C ALA A 10 41.27 -20.01 -20.20
N LEU A 11 40.23 -20.79 -20.42
CA LEU A 11 40.31 -22.11 -21.03
C LEU A 11 38.98 -22.51 -21.67
N ARG A 12 39.05 -22.54 -23.01
CA ARG A 12 38.06 -23.21 -23.88
C ARG A 12 38.23 -24.71 -23.70
N ARG A 13 37.16 -25.48 -23.52
CA ARG A 13 37.09 -26.90 -23.93
C ARG A 13 35.85 -27.15 -24.76
N SER A 14 36.12 -27.32 -26.05
CA SER A 14 35.20 -27.87 -27.04
C SER A 14 35.11 -29.37 -26.79
N VAL A 15 33.92 -29.90 -26.63
CA VAL A 15 33.67 -31.34 -26.78
C VAL A 15 32.55 -31.51 -27.79
N ARG A 16 32.97 -32.00 -28.97
CA ARG A 16 32.10 -32.54 -29.99
C ARG A 16 31.66 -33.94 -29.54
N GLY A 17 30.39 -34.20 -29.50
CA GLY A 17 29.82 -35.53 -29.30
C GLY A 17 28.56 -35.66 -30.15
N LEU A 18 28.55 -36.64 -31.02
CA LEU A 18 27.56 -36.97 -32.07
C LEU A 18 26.16 -37.35 -31.53
N PRO A 19 25.15 -37.38 -32.41
CA PRO A 19 23.75 -37.52 -32.03
C PRO A 19 23.33 -38.99 -31.87
N VAL A 20 22.58 -39.29 -30.85
CA VAL A 20 21.77 -40.50 -30.75
C VAL A 20 20.31 -40.11 -30.84
N ALA A 21 19.69 -40.41 -31.98
CA ALA A 21 18.26 -40.28 -32.20
C ALA A 21 17.55 -41.42 -31.46
N LEU A 22 16.78 -41.06 -30.43
CA LEU A 22 15.80 -41.94 -29.82
C LEU A 22 14.43 -41.27 -29.97
N LEU A 23 13.62 -41.81 -30.88
CA LEU A 23 12.20 -41.51 -30.97
C LEU A 23 11.51 -41.98 -29.67
N GLY A 24 11.20 -41.04 -28.79
CA GLY A 24 10.31 -41.25 -27.66
C GLY A 24 9.04 -40.46 -27.90
N ALA A 25 7.94 -41.14 -28.21
CA ALA A 25 6.61 -40.56 -28.27
C ALA A 25 6.17 -40.20 -26.85
N THR A 26 6.35 -38.93 -26.45
CA THR A 26 5.79 -38.40 -25.18
C THR A 26 4.40 -37.84 -25.45
N LEU A 27 3.38 -38.54 -24.92
CA LEU A 27 2.03 -38.03 -24.77
C LEU A 27 2.07 -36.77 -23.88
N LEU A 28 1.91 -35.60 -24.53
CA LEU A 28 1.71 -34.34 -23.80
C LEU A 28 0.31 -34.37 -23.15
N GLY A 29 0.26 -34.81 -21.90
CA GLY A 29 -0.87 -34.52 -21.03
C GLY A 29 -0.88 -33.01 -20.72
N ALA A 30 -1.75 -32.29 -21.38
CA ALA A 30 -2.02 -30.88 -21.07
C ALA A 30 -2.71 -30.80 -19.70
N CYS A 31 -1.95 -30.68 -18.61
CA CYS A 31 -2.48 -30.25 -17.32
C CYS A 31 -2.89 -28.79 -17.48
N ALA A 32 -4.18 -28.57 -17.72
CA ALA A 32 -4.79 -27.24 -17.62
C ALA A 32 -4.67 -26.77 -16.16
N GLN A 33 -3.71 -25.90 -15.86
CA GLN A 33 -3.59 -25.25 -14.57
C GLN A 33 -4.74 -24.26 -14.45
N PRO A 34 -5.53 -24.32 -13.34
CA PRO A 34 -6.53 -23.29 -13.10
C PRO A 34 -5.81 -21.95 -12.93
N THR A 35 -6.03 -21.04 -13.86
CA THR A 35 -5.59 -19.65 -13.72
C THR A 35 -6.19 -19.05 -12.44
N PRO A 36 -5.38 -18.49 -11.53
CA PRO A 36 -5.92 -17.82 -10.36
C PRO A 36 -6.83 -16.69 -10.84
N ARG A 37 -8.11 -16.76 -10.45
CA ARG A 37 -9.09 -15.69 -10.72
C ARG A 37 -8.60 -14.46 -9.98
N GLN A 38 -7.97 -13.54 -10.68
CA GLN A 38 -7.62 -12.23 -10.15
C GLN A 38 -8.92 -11.52 -9.82
N THR A 39 -9.20 -11.36 -8.52
CA THR A 39 -10.28 -10.53 -8.03
C THR A 39 -9.89 -9.10 -8.35
N MET A 40 -10.37 -8.58 -9.49
CA MET A 40 -10.17 -7.19 -9.87
C MET A 40 -10.91 -6.33 -8.84
N THR A 41 -10.18 -5.70 -7.93
CA THR A 41 -10.74 -4.65 -7.09
C THR A 41 -11.21 -3.53 -8.04
N PRO A 42 -12.49 -3.13 -8.01
CA PRO A 42 -12.97 -2.06 -8.87
C PRO A 42 -12.13 -0.80 -8.66
N ALA A 43 -11.70 -0.16 -9.75
CA ALA A 43 -11.04 1.13 -9.67
C ALA A 43 -11.98 2.15 -9.00
N PRO A 44 -11.48 3.04 -8.13
CA PRO A 44 -12.29 4.07 -7.49
C PRO A 44 -12.94 4.97 -8.56
N SER A 45 -14.17 5.38 -8.31
CA SER A 45 -14.87 6.30 -9.23
C SER A 45 -14.12 7.65 -9.30
N PRO A 46 -14.21 8.40 -10.41
CA PRO A 46 -13.59 9.72 -10.52
C PRO A 46 -14.00 10.68 -9.40
N ALA A 47 -15.26 10.59 -8.93
CA ALA A 47 -15.75 11.38 -7.80
C ALA A 47 -15.04 11.02 -6.49
N ALA A 48 -14.91 9.74 -6.18
CA ALA A 48 -14.18 9.27 -5.00
C ALA A 48 -12.69 9.68 -5.04
N SER A 49 -12.09 9.68 -6.23
CA SER A 49 -10.72 10.16 -6.41
C SER A 49 -10.59 11.66 -6.14
N ALA A 50 -11.55 12.48 -6.58
CA ALA A 50 -11.57 13.91 -6.33
C ALA A 50 -11.78 14.25 -4.84
N GLU A 51 -12.67 13.53 -4.16
CA GLU A 51 -12.90 13.66 -2.70
C GLU A 51 -11.64 13.34 -1.92
N LEU A 52 -10.96 12.24 -2.24
CA LEU A 52 -9.71 11.86 -1.60
C LEU A 52 -8.61 12.90 -1.82
N GLN A 53 -8.48 13.44 -3.03
CA GLN A 53 -7.51 14.51 -3.30
C GLN A 53 -7.82 15.80 -2.53
N ALA A 54 -9.08 16.17 -2.39
CA ALA A 54 -9.49 17.31 -1.57
C ALA A 54 -9.16 17.08 -0.09
N LEU A 55 -9.41 15.89 0.43
CA LEU A 55 -9.05 15.49 1.78
C LEU A 55 -7.54 15.56 2.00
N ILE A 56 -6.73 15.00 1.09
CA ILE A 56 -5.27 15.03 1.20
C ILE A 56 -4.77 16.47 1.33
N ARG A 57 -5.29 17.41 0.55
CA ARG A 57 -4.92 18.82 0.68
C ARG A 57 -5.29 19.36 2.06
N ALA A 58 -6.51 19.16 2.50
CA ALA A 58 -6.99 19.67 3.79
C ALA A 58 -6.18 19.12 4.98
N VAL A 59 -5.90 17.82 5.00
CA VAL A 59 -5.10 17.22 6.08
C VAL A 59 -3.62 17.56 5.99
N SER A 60 -3.09 17.86 4.80
CA SER A 60 -1.72 18.37 4.64
C SER A 60 -1.57 19.80 5.21
N ASP A 61 -2.56 20.66 4.98
CA ASP A 61 -2.60 22.01 5.56
C ASP A 61 -2.73 21.93 7.09
N ASP A 62 -3.51 21.00 7.61
CA ASP A 62 -3.60 20.76 9.05
C ASP A 62 -2.29 20.22 9.62
N ALA A 63 -1.65 19.28 8.92
CA ALA A 63 -0.36 18.71 9.31
C ALA A 63 0.72 19.79 9.47
N GLN A 64 0.75 20.78 8.57
CA GLN A 64 1.65 21.95 8.70
C GLN A 64 1.34 22.71 10.00
N ARG A 65 0.08 23.02 10.27
CA ARG A 65 -0.33 23.77 11.45
C ARG A 65 0.02 23.07 12.78
N VAL A 66 -0.23 21.74 12.84
CA VAL A 66 -0.02 20.98 14.09
C VAL A 66 1.42 20.54 14.31
N SER A 67 2.21 20.43 13.24
CA SER A 67 3.62 20.01 13.32
C SER A 67 4.61 21.18 13.30
N GLY A 68 4.23 22.34 12.74
CA GLY A 68 5.12 23.46 12.45
C GLY A 68 6.11 23.18 11.31
N VAL A 69 5.88 22.11 10.53
CA VAL A 69 6.78 21.69 9.44
C VAL A 69 6.31 22.29 8.12
N ASP A 70 7.24 22.78 7.29
CA ASP A 70 6.95 23.31 5.96
C ASP A 70 6.24 22.28 5.05
N ALA A 71 5.40 22.79 4.14
CA ALA A 71 4.67 21.97 3.15
C ALA A 71 5.59 21.04 2.36
N SER A 72 6.77 21.51 1.97
CA SER A 72 7.76 20.74 1.22
C SER A 72 8.31 19.51 1.96
N ARG A 73 8.11 19.46 3.27
CA ARG A 73 8.53 18.37 4.15
C ARG A 73 7.37 17.49 4.63
N ILE A 74 6.15 17.79 4.17
CA ILE A 74 4.97 16.93 4.38
C ILE A 74 4.88 15.93 3.22
N ARG A 75 4.85 14.64 3.54
CA ARG A 75 4.76 13.57 2.55
C ARG A 75 3.57 12.67 2.85
N VAL A 76 2.80 12.33 1.82
CA VAL A 76 1.75 11.32 1.90
C VAL A 76 2.42 9.95 1.88
N LEU A 77 2.28 9.20 2.97
CA LEU A 77 2.77 7.82 3.08
C LEU A 77 1.70 6.84 2.61
N GLU A 78 0.44 7.17 2.86
CA GLU A 78 -0.70 6.33 2.53
C GLU A 78 -1.95 7.20 2.38
N ALA A 79 -2.77 6.87 1.39
CA ALA A 79 -4.10 7.45 1.22
C ALA A 79 -5.02 6.38 0.63
N ALA A 80 -5.98 5.90 1.41
CA ALA A 80 -6.81 4.76 1.04
C ALA A 80 -8.28 5.01 1.39
N ALA A 81 -9.17 4.55 0.50
CA ALA A 81 -10.58 4.39 0.81
C ALA A 81 -10.75 3.18 1.75
N VAL A 82 -11.51 3.34 2.81
CA VAL A 82 -11.70 2.33 3.85
C VAL A 82 -13.14 2.29 4.31
N THR A 83 -13.49 1.25 5.06
CA THR A 83 -14.76 1.17 5.79
C THR A 83 -14.47 1.09 7.29
N TRP A 84 -15.01 2.02 8.05
CA TRP A 84 -14.92 2.03 9.51
C TRP A 84 -16.02 1.18 10.12
N SER A 85 -15.74 0.56 11.27
CA SER A 85 -16.70 -0.30 11.98
C SER A 85 -17.83 0.47 12.64
N ASP A 86 -17.60 1.76 12.92
CA ASP A 86 -18.52 2.61 13.67
C ASP A 86 -18.25 4.10 13.43
N GLY A 87 -19.09 4.95 14.02
CA GLY A 87 -18.98 6.40 13.90
C GLY A 87 -17.78 7.05 14.58
N SER A 88 -16.91 6.30 15.27
CA SER A 88 -15.63 6.81 15.78
C SER A 88 -14.58 6.97 14.68
N LEU A 89 -14.87 6.44 13.48
CA LEU A 89 -13.92 6.37 12.35
C LEU A 89 -12.61 5.66 12.74
N GLY A 90 -12.70 4.61 13.58
CA GLY A 90 -11.52 3.94 14.08
C GLY A 90 -10.63 4.77 15.00
N CYS A 91 -11.15 5.88 15.55
CA CYS A 91 -10.44 6.74 16.50
C CYS A 91 -11.29 7.03 17.75
N PRO A 92 -11.64 6.00 18.55
CA PRO A 92 -12.52 6.19 19.69
C PRO A 92 -11.89 7.06 20.75
N ALA A 93 -12.66 7.98 21.32
CA ALA A 93 -12.27 8.77 22.48
C ALA A 93 -12.87 8.14 23.76
N PRO A 94 -12.14 8.16 24.89
CA PRO A 94 -12.65 7.65 26.15
C PRO A 94 -13.96 8.31 26.55
N GLY A 95 -14.92 7.52 27.06
CA GLY A 95 -16.22 8.01 27.55
C GLY A 95 -17.20 8.49 26.48
N ARG A 96 -16.90 8.33 25.18
CA ARG A 96 -17.81 8.68 24.10
C ARG A 96 -18.51 7.46 23.53
N LEU A 97 -19.80 7.62 23.26
CA LEU A 97 -20.60 6.64 22.53
C LEU A 97 -20.63 7.01 21.04
N TYR A 98 -20.61 6.00 20.20
CA TYR A 98 -20.61 6.15 18.74
C TYR A 98 -21.69 5.27 18.11
N THR A 99 -22.23 5.73 16.99
CA THR A 99 -23.18 4.95 16.21
C THR A 99 -22.51 3.67 15.70
N GLN A 100 -23.15 2.53 15.97
CA GLN A 100 -22.66 1.21 15.57
C GLN A 100 -23.15 0.89 14.14
N ALA A 101 -22.55 1.55 13.16
CA ALA A 101 -22.86 1.35 11.74
C ALA A 101 -21.57 1.45 10.93
N LEU A 102 -21.48 0.69 9.85
CA LEU A 102 -20.36 0.79 8.91
C LEU A 102 -20.34 2.18 8.26
N VAL A 103 -19.19 2.83 8.27
CA VAL A 103 -19.00 4.18 7.74
C VAL A 103 -17.96 4.14 6.63
N PRO A 104 -18.34 4.37 5.35
CA PRO A 104 -17.37 4.59 4.27
C PRO A 104 -16.54 5.85 4.53
N GLY A 105 -15.24 5.76 4.28
CA GLY A 105 -14.34 6.87 4.56
C GLY A 105 -12.96 6.68 3.97
N TYR A 106 -12.02 7.42 4.54
CA TYR A 106 -10.63 7.40 4.12
C TYR A 106 -9.68 7.33 5.31
N ARG A 107 -8.53 6.70 5.09
CA ARG A 107 -7.36 6.80 5.97
C ARG A 107 -6.24 7.50 5.20
N VAL A 108 -5.67 8.54 5.79
CA VAL A 108 -4.50 9.24 5.25
C VAL A 108 -3.40 9.24 6.30
N ARG A 109 -2.21 8.77 5.92
CA ARG A 109 -1.02 8.83 6.76
C ARG A 109 -0.02 9.77 6.12
N LEU A 110 0.46 10.71 6.91
CA LEU A 110 1.46 11.68 6.47
C LEU A 110 2.74 11.53 7.30
N ASP A 111 3.87 11.78 6.65
CA ASP A 111 5.12 12.09 7.34
C ASP A 111 5.30 13.61 7.38
N ALA A 112 5.46 14.14 8.57
CA ALA A 112 5.70 15.55 8.81
C ALA A 112 7.08 15.71 9.46
N GLY A 113 8.12 15.68 8.63
CA GLY A 113 9.50 15.84 9.08
C GLY A 113 9.98 14.72 10.02
N GLY A 114 9.58 13.47 9.74
CA GLY A 114 9.89 12.28 10.54
C GLY A 114 8.81 11.92 11.58
N ARG A 115 7.76 12.75 11.72
CA ARG A 115 6.62 12.46 12.60
C ARG A 115 5.46 11.92 11.77
N SER A 116 4.97 10.73 12.11
CA SER A 116 3.78 10.15 11.47
C SER A 116 2.50 10.78 12.02
N LEU A 117 1.65 11.29 11.14
CA LEU A 117 0.32 11.81 11.46
C LEU A 117 -0.72 10.93 10.76
N ILE A 118 -1.74 10.49 11.50
CA ILE A 118 -2.78 9.58 11.01
C ILE A 118 -4.11 10.31 11.02
N TYR A 119 -4.70 10.47 9.84
CA TYR A 119 -6.01 11.11 9.66
C TYR A 119 -7.04 10.07 9.24
N HIS A 120 -8.15 10.03 9.96
CA HIS A 120 -9.32 9.22 9.65
C HIS A 120 -10.48 10.15 9.26
N ALA A 121 -11.18 9.82 8.18
CA ALA A 121 -12.23 10.68 7.62
C ALA A 121 -13.46 9.89 7.20
N ILE A 122 -14.61 10.55 7.15
CA ILE A 122 -15.78 10.08 6.40
C ILE A 122 -15.62 10.43 4.92
N ALA A 123 -16.36 9.76 4.03
CA ALA A 123 -16.24 9.95 2.59
C ALA A 123 -16.53 11.40 2.14
N ARG A 124 -17.39 12.12 2.84
CA ARG A 124 -17.75 13.51 2.55
C ARG A 124 -17.67 14.37 3.80
N GLY A 125 -16.52 15.00 4.06
CA GLY A 125 -16.44 16.03 5.07
C GLY A 125 -15.46 15.80 6.20
N ASN A 126 -15.94 15.57 7.41
CA ASN A 126 -15.12 15.66 8.60
C ASN A 126 -14.03 14.60 8.69
N TRP A 127 -12.90 15.01 9.22
CA TRP A 127 -11.78 14.15 9.55
C TRP A 127 -11.30 14.39 10.99
N VAL A 128 -10.53 13.47 11.51
CA VAL A 128 -9.89 13.55 12.82
C VAL A 128 -8.43 13.15 12.69
N LEU A 129 -7.53 13.94 13.31
CA LEU A 129 -6.16 13.52 13.57
C LEU A 129 -6.19 12.51 14.71
N CYS A 130 -5.90 11.26 14.41
CA CYS A 130 -5.97 10.17 15.36
C CYS A 130 -4.61 9.90 15.99
N PRO A 131 -4.47 9.98 17.32
CA PRO A 131 -3.27 9.51 18.00
C PRO A 131 -3.04 8.02 17.72
N ALA A 132 -1.78 7.64 17.47
CA ALA A 132 -1.42 6.29 17.06
C ALA A 132 -1.91 5.19 18.00
N GLU A 133 -1.89 5.47 19.32
CA GLU A 133 -2.34 4.54 20.37
C GLU A 133 -3.86 4.31 20.37
N ARG A 134 -4.64 5.18 19.72
CA ARG A 134 -6.09 5.04 19.58
C ARG A 134 -6.52 4.57 18.20
N ALA A 135 -5.63 4.66 17.21
CA ALA A 135 -5.94 4.30 15.84
C ALA A 135 -6.25 2.79 15.71
N ARG A 136 -7.44 2.48 15.22
CA ARG A 136 -7.90 1.12 14.93
C ARG A 136 -7.91 0.86 13.44
N GLN A 137 -7.74 -0.41 13.08
CA GLN A 137 -7.77 -0.82 11.68
C GLN A 137 -9.20 -0.74 11.12
N PRO A 138 -9.35 -0.38 9.82
CA PRO A 138 -10.61 -0.49 9.12
C PRO A 138 -11.12 -1.93 9.03
N VAL A 139 -12.39 -2.08 8.66
CA VAL A 139 -13.00 -3.40 8.43
C VAL A 139 -12.33 -4.07 7.23
N GLY A 140 -11.92 -5.34 7.41
CA GLY A 140 -11.30 -6.14 6.34
C GLY A 140 -9.78 -6.03 6.23
N GLU A 141 -9.14 -5.08 6.89
CA GLU A 141 -7.68 -5.08 7.04
C GLU A 141 -7.26 -5.93 8.25
N GLY A 142 -6.18 -6.71 8.08
CA GLY A 142 -5.64 -7.57 9.16
C GLY A 142 -6.07 -9.03 9.11
N ARG A 143 -6.71 -9.49 8.03
CA ARG A 143 -6.90 -10.90 7.71
C ARG A 143 -6.00 -11.28 6.52
N ALA A 144 -4.73 -11.42 6.78
CA ALA A 144 -3.81 -12.14 5.91
C ALA A 144 -3.24 -13.34 6.66
#